data_bc9fe8661887fe09af6d045c265058d7
#
_entry.id   bc9fe8661887fe09af6d045c265058d7
#
_cell.length_a   1.000
_cell.length_b   1.000
_cell.length_c   1.000
_cell.angle_alpha   90.00
_cell.angle_beta   90.00
_cell.angle_gamma   90.00
#
_symmetry.space_group_name_H-M   'P 1'
#
loop_
_entity.id
_entity.type
_entity.pdbx_description
1 polymer ?
#
loop_
_entity_poly.entity_id
_entity_poly.type
_entity_poly.pdbx_seq_one_letter_code
_entity_poly.pdbx_strand_id
1 'polypeptide(L)'
;METIKVQKNQIIAKQKEKVKAWYLILEGSVVQRNSYARIVLNKESVIGVSEKDRFLCDYIAREDSVLAVFPYNTADDLINALNGQESMRGTLLRAALKQRQMLLEMYAGFKNLVRQFHTFVETEYNDYTMLCSQMRIDGQGFTRMDNFKPLDMVHMAENWEDRKSVV
;
A
#
# COMPACT_ATOMS: atom_id res chain seq x y z
N MET A 1 10.67 8.55 26.25
CA MET A 1 10.49 8.45 24.79
C MET A 1 11.84 8.70 24.16
N GLU A 2 12.38 7.73 23.48
CA GLU A 2 13.64 7.83 22.75
C GLU A 2 13.36 8.44 21.36
N THR A 3 14.25 9.29 20.87
CA THR A 3 14.16 9.87 19.54
C THR A 3 15.43 9.62 18.76
N ILE A 4 15.30 9.30 17.49
CA ILE A 4 16.43 9.15 16.57
C ILE A 4 16.31 10.17 15.43
N LYS A 5 17.47 10.65 14.98
CA LYS A 5 17.58 11.47 13.78
C LYS A 5 18.06 10.57 12.64
N VAL A 6 17.38 10.62 11.52
CA VAL A 6 17.73 9.87 10.31
C VAL A 6 17.98 10.84 9.19
N GLN A 7 19.05 10.59 8.44
CA GLN A 7 19.44 11.43 7.30
C GLN A 7 18.64 11.03 6.07
N LYS A 8 18.52 11.94 5.11
CA LYS A 8 17.94 11.68 3.80
C LYS A 8 18.56 10.42 3.16
N ASN A 9 17.72 9.57 2.58
CA ASN A 9 18.05 8.28 1.98
C ASN A 9 18.50 7.19 2.96
N GLN A 10 18.55 7.45 4.26
CA GLN A 10 18.83 6.42 5.24
C GLN A 10 17.69 5.42 5.32
N ILE A 11 18.03 4.13 5.37
CA ILE A 11 17.07 3.04 5.54
C ILE A 11 16.74 2.92 7.02
N ILE A 12 15.46 2.99 7.36
CA ILE A 12 14.94 2.87 8.72
C ILE A 12 14.65 1.40 9.04
N ALA A 13 14.01 0.71 8.08
CA ALA A 13 13.71 -0.71 8.17
C ALA A 13 13.59 -1.32 6.78
N LYS A 14 13.94 -2.60 6.65
CA LYS A 14 13.83 -3.35 5.39
C LYS A 14 12.66 -4.32 5.41
N GLN A 15 12.09 -4.57 4.24
CA GLN A 15 11.08 -5.61 4.04
C GLN A 15 11.59 -6.97 4.55
N LYS A 16 10.74 -7.73 5.21
CA LYS A 16 11.03 -9.02 5.85
C LYS A 16 11.94 -8.98 7.08
N GLU A 17 12.48 -7.83 7.43
CA GLU A 17 13.21 -7.66 8.69
C GLU A 17 12.25 -7.78 9.89
N LYS A 18 12.72 -8.37 11.00
CA LYS A 18 11.91 -8.50 12.21
C LYS A 18 11.62 -7.12 12.81
N VAL A 19 10.37 -6.88 13.17
CA VAL A 19 9.97 -5.66 13.86
C VAL A 19 10.50 -5.71 15.29
N LYS A 20 11.39 -4.77 15.63
CA LYS A 20 11.95 -4.59 16.98
C LYS A 20 11.47 -3.30 17.64
N ALA A 21 10.95 -2.40 16.84
CA ALA A 21 10.40 -1.13 17.27
C ALA A 21 9.37 -0.65 16.26
N TRP A 22 8.44 0.14 16.71
CA TRP A 22 7.64 0.99 15.84
C TRP A 22 8.07 2.43 16.00
N TYR A 23 7.78 3.25 14.99
CA TYR A 23 8.26 4.62 14.94
C TYR A 23 7.12 5.57 14.63
N LEU A 24 7.11 6.73 15.28
CA LEU A 24 6.24 7.86 14.95
C LEU A 24 7.08 8.95 14.30
N ILE A 25 6.69 9.42 13.14
CA ILE A 25 7.38 10.53 12.46
C ILE A 25 7.01 11.84 13.16
N LEU A 26 7.99 12.44 13.83
CA LEU A 26 7.83 13.74 14.50
C LEU A 26 8.11 14.90 13.54
N GLU A 27 9.12 14.76 12.68
CA GLU A 27 9.53 15.74 11.67
C GLU A 27 10.01 15.02 10.42
N GLY A 28 9.86 15.66 9.26
CA GLY A 28 10.27 15.13 7.96
C GLY A 28 9.27 14.15 7.34
N SER A 29 9.76 13.33 6.42
CA SER A 29 8.95 12.36 5.67
C SER A 29 9.72 11.10 5.33
N VAL A 30 9.01 9.97 5.26
CA VAL A 30 9.55 8.63 5.00
C VAL A 30 8.82 8.00 3.83
N VAL A 31 9.55 7.37 2.95
CA VAL A 31 9.00 6.56 1.87
C VAL A 31 8.82 5.13 2.33
N GLN A 32 7.60 4.67 2.31
CA GLN A 32 7.24 3.26 2.41
C GLN A 32 7.23 2.67 0.98
N ARG A 33 8.01 1.64 0.73
CA ARG A 33 8.15 1.03 -0.60
C ARG A 33 8.08 -0.49 -0.54
N ASN A 34 7.32 -1.08 -1.45
CA ASN A 34 7.37 -2.51 -1.78
C ASN A 34 7.41 -2.71 -3.31
N SER A 35 7.26 -3.95 -3.78
CA SER A 35 7.28 -4.28 -5.21
C SER A 35 6.15 -3.65 -6.02
N TYR A 36 5.07 -3.18 -5.38
CA TYR A 36 3.84 -2.75 -6.04
C TYR A 36 3.51 -1.28 -5.83
N ALA A 37 4.01 -0.68 -4.74
CA ALA A 37 3.61 0.66 -4.36
C ALA A 37 4.74 1.43 -3.68
N ARG A 38 4.68 2.75 -3.83
CA ARG A 38 5.51 3.71 -3.13
C ARG A 38 4.61 4.78 -2.51
N ILE A 39 4.66 4.92 -1.19
CA ILE A 39 3.83 5.82 -0.43
C ILE A 39 4.71 6.76 0.38
N VAL A 40 4.37 8.04 0.44
CA VAL A 40 5.06 9.00 1.30
C VAL A 40 4.28 9.13 2.60
N LEU A 41 4.94 8.80 3.70
CA LEU A 41 4.48 8.98 5.07
C LEU A 41 5.04 10.29 5.59
N ASN A 42 4.16 11.20 5.96
CA ASN A 42 4.52 12.51 6.50
C ASN A 42 4.48 12.50 8.03
N LYS A 43 4.78 13.64 8.64
CA LYS A 43 4.63 13.89 10.07
C LYS A 43 3.32 13.30 10.61
N GLU A 44 3.38 12.73 11.81
CA GLU A 44 2.28 12.02 12.49
C GLU A 44 1.88 10.70 11.86
N SER A 45 2.69 10.15 10.94
CA SER A 45 2.51 8.79 10.45
C SER A 45 3.29 7.79 11.28
N VAL A 46 2.81 6.54 11.32
CA VAL A 46 3.40 5.46 12.11
C VAL A 46 4.03 4.42 11.19
N ILE A 47 5.20 3.90 11.59
CA ILE A 47 5.95 2.86 10.89
C ILE A 47 6.05 1.64 11.81
N GLY A 48 5.88 0.45 11.26
CA GLY A 48 6.15 -0.82 11.94
C GLY A 48 5.00 -1.39 12.76
N VAL A 49 3.85 -0.70 12.83
CA VAL A 49 2.65 -1.29 13.45
C VAL A 49 2.05 -2.31 12.48
N SER A 50 2.21 -3.58 12.81
CA SER A 50 1.72 -4.70 12.01
C SER A 50 1.34 -5.85 12.94
N GLU A 51 0.36 -6.63 12.57
CA GLU A 51 0.05 -7.91 13.23
C GLU A 51 1.14 -8.96 12.99
N LYS A 52 1.95 -8.76 11.95
CA LYS A 52 3.08 -9.63 11.63
C LYS A 52 4.35 -9.13 12.33
N ASP A 53 5.19 -10.06 12.74
CA ASP A 53 6.49 -9.78 13.39
C ASP A 53 7.57 -9.24 12.43
N ARG A 54 7.22 -9.01 11.15
CA ARG A 54 8.13 -8.55 10.10
C ARG A 54 7.59 -7.35 9.35
N PHE A 55 8.50 -6.46 8.95
CA PHE A 55 8.14 -5.34 8.09
C PHE A 55 7.66 -5.82 6.71
N LEU A 56 6.53 -5.28 6.26
CA LEU A 56 5.94 -5.61 4.95
C LEU A 56 6.54 -4.81 3.80
N CYS A 57 7.25 -3.73 4.11
CA CYS A 57 7.81 -2.78 3.16
C CYS A 57 9.20 -2.31 3.61
N ASP A 58 9.97 -1.73 2.68
CA ASP A 58 11.13 -0.91 3.02
C ASP A 58 10.64 0.47 3.48
N TYR A 59 11.34 1.04 4.48
CA TYR A 59 11.11 2.39 4.97
C TYR A 59 12.40 3.19 4.84
N ILE A 60 12.35 4.27 4.06
CA ILE A 60 13.53 5.06 3.69
C ILE A 60 13.21 6.53 3.96
N ALA A 61 14.08 7.24 4.68
CA ALA A 61 13.92 8.66 4.90
C ALA A 61 13.99 9.42 3.56
N ARG A 62 12.96 10.20 3.24
CA ARG A 62 12.91 11.03 2.03
C ARG A 62 13.72 12.31 2.20
N GLU A 63 13.79 12.79 3.41
CA GLU A 63 14.51 13.97 3.88
C GLU A 63 15.01 13.73 5.29
N ASP A 64 15.83 14.63 5.82
CA ASP A 64 16.25 14.56 7.23
C ASP A 64 15.01 14.54 8.11
N SER A 65 14.92 13.55 8.97
CA SER A 65 13.70 13.26 9.72
C SER A 65 14.01 12.94 11.18
N VAL A 66 13.05 13.21 12.05
CA VAL A 66 13.11 12.87 13.48
C VAL A 66 12.01 11.87 13.78
N LEU A 67 12.37 10.74 14.34
CA LEU A 67 11.46 9.66 14.67
C LEU A 67 11.46 9.40 16.18
N ALA A 68 10.28 9.29 16.79
CA ALA A 68 10.14 8.70 18.11
C ALA A 68 10.15 7.18 17.97
N VAL A 69 10.93 6.51 18.83
CA VAL A 69 11.14 5.06 18.82
C VAL A 69 10.42 4.45 20.00
N PHE A 70 9.66 3.41 19.72
CA PHE A 70 8.96 2.63 20.74
C PHE A 70 9.37 1.16 20.59
N PRO A 71 10.14 0.61 21.53
CA PRO A 71 10.51 -0.80 21.51
C PRO A 71 9.27 -1.69 21.46
N TYR A 72 9.34 -2.71 20.63
CA TYR A 72 8.20 -3.60 20.38
C TYR A 72 8.70 -5.03 20.18
N ASN A 73 8.31 -5.93 21.06
CA ASN A 73 8.55 -7.36 20.89
C ASN A 73 7.23 -8.12 20.72
N THR A 74 6.16 -7.65 21.38
CA THR A 74 4.81 -8.23 21.34
C THR A 74 3.75 -7.15 21.27
N ALA A 75 2.54 -7.50 20.82
CA ALA A 75 1.41 -6.58 20.83
C ALA A 75 1.09 -6.06 22.26
N ASP A 76 1.31 -6.87 23.27
CA ASP A 76 1.11 -6.51 24.69
C ASP A 76 2.11 -5.44 25.13
N ASP A 77 3.36 -5.46 24.63
CA ASP A 77 4.33 -4.39 24.92
C ASP A 77 3.86 -3.04 24.39
N LEU A 78 3.21 -3.03 23.22
CA LEU A 78 2.62 -1.82 22.65
C LEU A 78 1.50 -1.29 23.54
N ILE A 79 0.60 -2.16 23.96
CA ILE A 79 -0.52 -1.83 24.87
C ILE A 79 0.03 -1.28 26.20
N ASN A 80 1.02 -1.96 26.77
CA ASN A 80 1.65 -1.56 28.02
C ASN A 80 2.41 -0.22 27.90
N ALA A 81 3.14 0.00 26.81
CA ALA A 81 3.83 1.27 26.54
C ALA A 81 2.83 2.45 26.41
N LEU A 82 1.62 2.18 25.97
CA LEU A 82 0.56 3.17 25.82
C LEU A 82 -0.29 3.33 27.10
N ASN A 83 -0.23 2.40 28.03
CA ASN A 83 -0.88 2.52 29.32
C ASN A 83 -0.24 3.63 30.16
N GLY A 84 -1.06 4.63 30.55
CA GLY A 84 -0.61 5.81 31.27
C GLY A 84 -0.16 7.00 30.40
N GLN A 85 -0.22 6.91 29.07
CA GLN A 85 0.14 7.98 28.15
C GLN A 85 -1.06 8.35 27.23
N GLU A 86 -2.08 9.00 27.79
CA GLU A 86 -3.33 9.31 27.04
C GLU A 86 -3.11 10.16 25.78
N SER A 87 -2.23 11.16 25.87
CA SER A 87 -1.90 12.01 24.71
C SER A 87 -1.27 11.21 23.57
N MET A 88 -0.45 10.22 23.90
CA MET A 88 0.22 9.36 22.94
C MET A 88 -0.77 8.39 22.28
N ARG A 89 -1.69 7.81 23.05
CA ARG A 89 -2.78 6.97 22.50
C ARG A 89 -3.61 7.72 21.47
N GLY A 90 -4.00 8.96 21.78
CA GLY A 90 -4.77 9.81 20.87
C GLY A 90 -3.98 10.12 19.58
N THR A 91 -2.68 10.38 19.69
CA THR A 91 -1.81 10.62 18.52
C THR A 91 -1.69 9.40 17.64
N LEU A 92 -1.46 8.23 18.23
CA LEU A 92 -1.36 6.98 17.50
C LEU A 92 -2.66 6.57 16.83
N LEU A 93 -3.78 6.71 17.53
CA LEU A 93 -5.07 6.39 16.96
C LEU A 93 -5.37 7.29 15.74
N ARG A 94 -5.10 8.59 15.88
CA ARG A 94 -5.23 9.54 14.74
C ARG A 94 -4.30 9.18 13.60
N ALA A 95 -3.04 8.82 13.87
CA ALA A 95 -2.08 8.41 12.87
C ALA A 95 -2.55 7.13 12.14
N ALA A 96 -3.04 6.13 12.87
CA ALA A 96 -3.57 4.90 12.31
C ALA A 96 -4.81 5.13 11.43
N LEU A 97 -5.74 5.97 11.89
CA LEU A 97 -6.94 6.35 11.13
C LEU A 97 -6.59 7.10 9.85
N LYS A 98 -5.66 8.06 9.92
CA LYS A 98 -5.17 8.82 8.76
C LYS A 98 -4.48 7.89 7.75
N GLN A 99 -3.66 6.97 8.21
CA GLN A 99 -2.98 6.00 7.36
C GLN A 99 -3.96 5.04 6.70
N ARG A 100 -4.96 4.56 7.44
CA ARG A 100 -6.05 3.76 6.89
C ARG A 100 -6.82 4.52 5.83
N GLN A 101 -7.19 5.77 6.07
CA GLN A 101 -7.90 6.62 5.11
C GLN A 101 -7.10 6.78 3.82
N MET A 102 -5.81 7.10 3.93
CA MET A 102 -4.91 7.21 2.77
C MET A 102 -4.84 5.91 1.95
N LEU A 103 -4.77 4.75 2.61
CA LEU A 103 -4.77 3.45 1.92
C LEU A 103 -6.10 3.18 1.20
N LEU A 104 -7.23 3.54 1.79
CA LEU A 104 -8.54 3.43 1.15
C LEU A 104 -8.67 4.33 -0.08
N GLU A 105 -8.19 5.57 0.00
CA GLU A 105 -8.17 6.50 -1.13
C GLU A 105 -7.27 5.99 -2.28
N MET A 106 -6.11 5.47 -1.95
CA MET A 106 -5.22 4.83 -2.93
C MET A 106 -5.88 3.63 -3.60
N TYR A 107 -6.56 2.77 -2.82
CA TYR A 107 -7.27 1.61 -3.34
C TYR A 107 -8.40 2.04 -4.30
N ALA A 108 -9.19 3.04 -3.90
CA ALA A 108 -10.24 3.61 -4.75
C ALA A 108 -9.68 4.21 -6.05
N GLY A 109 -8.56 4.94 -5.96
CA GLY A 109 -7.85 5.47 -7.12
C GLY A 109 -7.35 4.38 -8.07
N PHE A 110 -6.74 3.33 -7.53
CA PHE A 110 -6.29 2.19 -8.31
C PHE A 110 -7.45 1.45 -9.01
N LYS A 111 -8.55 1.23 -8.29
CA LYS A 111 -9.77 0.63 -8.86
C LYS A 111 -10.32 1.44 -10.04
N ASN A 112 -10.32 2.77 -9.93
CA ASN A 112 -10.75 3.65 -11.01
C ASN A 112 -9.80 3.57 -12.22
N LEU A 113 -8.49 3.54 -12.00
CA LEU A 113 -7.49 3.40 -13.06
C LEU A 113 -7.67 2.08 -13.83
N VAL A 114 -7.87 0.97 -13.12
CA VAL A 114 -8.10 -0.35 -13.74
C VAL A 114 -9.38 -0.33 -14.57
N ARG A 115 -10.45 0.32 -14.08
CA ARG A 115 -11.71 0.47 -14.82
C ARG A 115 -11.51 1.28 -16.10
N GLN A 116 -10.80 2.42 -16.02
CA GLN A 116 -10.51 3.26 -17.20
C GLN A 116 -9.69 2.49 -18.24
N PHE A 117 -8.68 1.73 -17.79
CA PHE A 117 -7.88 0.89 -18.67
C PHE A 117 -8.72 -0.21 -19.35
N HIS A 118 -9.62 -0.84 -18.61
CA HIS A 118 -10.56 -1.82 -19.17
C HIS A 118 -11.45 -1.20 -20.25
N THR A 119 -12.08 -0.05 -19.98
CA THR A 119 -12.90 0.66 -20.95
C THR A 119 -12.10 1.07 -22.19
N PHE A 120 -10.86 1.52 -22.02
CA PHE A 120 -9.97 1.85 -23.13
C PHE A 120 -9.73 0.62 -24.02
N VAL A 121 -9.33 -0.51 -23.43
CA VAL A 121 -9.07 -1.76 -24.18
C VAL A 121 -10.32 -2.24 -24.90
N GLU A 122 -11.48 -2.14 -24.28
CA GLU A 122 -12.77 -2.52 -24.85
C GLU A 122 -13.14 -1.64 -26.06
N THR A 123 -12.89 -0.33 -25.96
CA THR A 123 -13.13 0.62 -27.07
C THR A 123 -12.19 0.30 -28.24
N GLU A 124 -10.89 0.17 -28.00
CA GLU A 124 -9.91 -0.16 -29.03
C GLU A 124 -10.24 -1.49 -29.75
N TYR A 125 -10.69 -2.48 -28.99
CA TYR A 125 -11.12 -3.77 -29.54
C TYR A 125 -12.34 -3.63 -30.45
N ASN A 126 -13.32 -2.86 -30.03
CA ASN A 126 -14.55 -2.63 -30.83
C ASN A 126 -14.22 -1.86 -32.11
N ASP A 127 -13.39 -0.83 -32.04
CA ASP A 127 -12.95 -0.03 -33.20
C ASP A 127 -12.19 -0.91 -34.20
N TYR A 128 -11.28 -1.76 -33.69
CA TYR A 128 -10.57 -2.73 -34.53
C TYR A 128 -11.51 -3.71 -35.23
N THR A 129 -12.47 -4.28 -34.49
CA THR A 129 -13.44 -5.25 -35.04
C THR A 129 -14.31 -4.60 -36.13
N MET A 130 -14.73 -3.37 -35.90
CA MET A 130 -15.49 -2.58 -36.89
C MET A 130 -14.64 -2.32 -38.14
N LEU A 131 -13.38 -1.94 -37.98
CA LEU A 131 -12.47 -1.70 -39.10
C LEU A 131 -12.23 -2.98 -39.91
N CYS A 132 -12.00 -4.11 -39.28
CA CYS A 132 -11.84 -5.41 -39.92
C CYS A 132 -13.08 -5.78 -40.73
N SER A 133 -14.29 -5.56 -40.18
CA SER A 133 -15.54 -5.78 -40.87
C SER A 133 -15.70 -4.90 -42.11
N GLN A 134 -15.35 -3.62 -42.02
CA GLN A 134 -15.41 -2.68 -43.15
C GLN A 134 -14.43 -3.05 -44.28
N MET A 135 -13.23 -3.52 -43.90
CA MET A 135 -12.20 -3.90 -44.84
C MET A 135 -12.36 -5.34 -45.39
N ARG A 136 -13.38 -6.08 -44.92
CA ARG A 136 -13.58 -7.52 -45.20
C ARG A 136 -12.33 -8.37 -44.90
N ILE A 137 -11.58 -8.01 -43.87
CA ILE A 137 -10.43 -8.74 -43.38
C ILE A 137 -10.93 -9.70 -42.30
N ASP A 138 -10.52 -10.98 -42.42
CA ASP A 138 -10.78 -11.94 -41.38
C ASP A 138 -9.93 -11.62 -40.14
N GLY A 139 -10.59 -11.17 -39.08
CA GLY A 139 -9.96 -10.75 -37.83
C GLY A 139 -9.40 -11.90 -36.96
N GLN A 140 -9.13 -13.07 -37.54
CA GLN A 140 -8.70 -14.28 -36.81
C GLN A 140 -7.43 -14.09 -35.95
N GLY A 141 -6.60 -13.08 -36.25
CA GLY A 141 -5.43 -12.76 -35.42
C GLY A 141 -5.78 -12.36 -33.98
N PHE A 142 -7.04 -11.98 -33.70
CA PHE A 142 -7.54 -11.52 -32.40
C PHE A 142 -8.59 -12.44 -31.75
N THR A 143 -8.84 -13.63 -32.30
CA THR A 143 -9.78 -14.62 -31.73
C THR A 143 -9.43 -15.02 -30.28
N ARG A 144 -8.21 -14.78 -29.82
CA ARG A 144 -7.85 -14.94 -28.41
C ARG A 144 -8.50 -13.91 -27.48
N MET A 145 -9.01 -12.81 -28.02
CA MET A 145 -9.74 -11.80 -27.22
C MET A 145 -11.22 -12.15 -27.01
N ASP A 146 -11.79 -13.05 -27.80
CA ASP A 146 -13.16 -13.57 -27.59
C ASP A 146 -13.30 -14.30 -26.23
N ASN A 147 -12.19 -14.72 -25.64
CA ASN A 147 -12.12 -15.27 -24.29
C ASN A 147 -11.79 -14.22 -23.22
N PHE A 148 -11.72 -12.94 -23.58
CA PHE A 148 -11.50 -11.87 -22.63
C PHE A 148 -12.80 -11.65 -21.84
N LYS A 149 -12.95 -12.44 -20.77
CA LYS A 149 -14.01 -12.20 -19.80
C LYS A 149 -13.74 -10.85 -19.15
N PRO A 150 -14.75 -9.96 -19.07
CA PRO A 150 -14.62 -8.72 -18.34
C PRO A 150 -14.02 -9.04 -16.97
N LEU A 151 -12.99 -8.30 -16.58
CA LEU A 151 -12.35 -8.43 -15.29
C LEU A 151 -13.42 -8.27 -14.21
N ASP A 152 -13.89 -9.38 -13.67
CA ASP A 152 -14.80 -9.37 -12.54
C ASP A 152 -14.03 -8.89 -11.32
N MET A 153 -14.11 -7.57 -11.10
CA MET A 153 -13.42 -6.88 -10.03
C MET A 153 -13.88 -7.38 -8.65
N VAL A 154 -15.10 -7.91 -8.56
CA VAL A 154 -15.59 -8.52 -7.30
C VAL A 154 -14.87 -9.84 -7.07
N HIS A 155 -14.78 -10.66 -8.09
CA HIS A 155 -14.09 -11.96 -8.03
C HIS A 155 -12.58 -11.81 -7.84
N MET A 156 -11.97 -10.76 -8.37
CA MET A 156 -10.56 -10.44 -8.09
C MET A 156 -10.34 -9.98 -6.65
N ALA A 157 -11.26 -9.24 -6.06
CA ALA A 157 -11.18 -8.83 -4.66
C ALA A 157 -11.34 -10.04 -3.72
N GLU A 158 -12.28 -10.92 -3.99
CA GLU A 158 -12.50 -12.16 -3.23
C GLU A 158 -11.30 -13.11 -3.34
N ASN A 159 -10.79 -13.34 -4.54
CA ASN A 159 -9.58 -14.16 -4.75
C ASN A 159 -8.31 -13.52 -4.18
N TRP A 160 -8.29 -12.20 -3.98
CA TRP A 160 -7.19 -11.52 -3.31
C TRP A 160 -7.21 -11.77 -1.80
N GLU A 161 -8.37 -11.84 -1.19
CA GLU A 161 -8.53 -12.18 0.23
C GLU A 161 -8.16 -13.65 0.49
N ASP A 162 -8.58 -14.58 -0.37
CA ASP A 162 -8.23 -16.00 -0.29
C ASP A 162 -6.72 -16.26 -0.43
N ARG A 163 -6.02 -15.52 -1.29
CA ARG A 163 -4.56 -15.63 -1.42
C ARG A 163 -3.78 -15.10 -0.22
N LYS A 164 -4.38 -14.28 0.62
CA LYS A 164 -3.77 -13.84 1.89
C LYS A 164 -3.78 -14.94 2.95
N SER A 165 -4.67 -15.91 2.84
CA SER A 165 -4.77 -17.02 3.79
C SER A 165 -3.76 -18.15 3.53
N VAL A 166 -3.01 -18.12 2.43
CA VAL A 166 -2.11 -19.19 1.96
C VAL A 166 -0.62 -18.80 2.06
N VAL A 167 -0.28 -17.66 2.69
CA VAL A 167 1.12 -17.22 2.88
C VAL A 167 1.47 -17.07 4.35
#